data_4b5b08b2c6c2210ce322ecc5049c8fd1
#
_entry.id   4b5b08b2c6c2210ce322ecc5049c8fd1
#
_cell.length_a   1.000
_cell.length_b   1.000
_cell.length_c   1.000
_cell.angle_alpha   90.00
_cell.angle_beta   90.00
_cell.angle_gamma   90.00
#
_symmetry.space_group_name_H-M   'P 1'
#
loop_
_entity.id
_entity.type
_entity.pdbx_description
1 polymer ?
#
loop_
_entity_poly.entity_id
_entity_poly.type
_entity_poly.pdbx_seq_one_letter_code
_entity_poly.pdbx_strand_id
1 'polypeptide(L)'
;LKIILWAKDLKLVTGKGVLGIDYEVQGLMDFPVEIDLPGKFSVYNSLTAIAICRHFGVSEENIQKALRAAKVKGRIEMVKVSDEFTLMIDYAHNAMSLESLLTTLKEYNPKRLVCLFGCGGNRSKDRRFEMGEVSGRLADLTIITSDNPRFEEPQDIINDIKTGIAKTEGEYVEICDRKEAI
;
A
#
# COMPACT_ATOMS: atom_id res chain seq x y z
N LEU A 1 27.20 13.63 6.06
CA LEU A 1 26.72 12.82 4.93
C LEU A 1 26.28 13.79 3.84
N LYS A 2 26.94 13.79 2.67
CA LYS A 2 26.42 14.55 1.52
C LYS A 2 25.23 13.77 0.96
N ILE A 3 24.07 14.43 0.81
CA ILE A 3 22.95 13.91 0.03
C ILE A 3 23.45 13.74 -1.40
N ILE A 4 23.36 12.52 -1.93
CA ILE A 4 23.98 12.16 -3.18
C ILE A 4 22.92 12.13 -4.31
N LEU A 5 21.68 11.76 -3.98
CA LEU A 5 20.52 11.71 -4.88
C LEU A 5 19.30 12.24 -4.18
N TRP A 6 18.43 12.93 -4.92
CA TRP A 6 17.11 13.36 -4.44
C TRP A 6 16.10 13.33 -5.58
N ALA A 7 14.82 13.29 -5.22
CA ALA A 7 13.71 13.38 -6.17
C ALA A 7 13.16 14.80 -6.22
N LYS A 8 12.79 15.25 -7.42
CA LYS A 8 12.16 16.53 -7.69
C LYS A 8 10.98 16.34 -8.63
N ASP A 9 10.06 17.31 -8.63
CA ASP A 9 8.92 17.37 -9.54
C ASP A 9 8.05 16.10 -9.53
N LEU A 10 7.70 15.63 -8.32
CA LEU A 10 6.88 14.43 -8.11
C LEU A 10 5.47 14.64 -8.69
N LYS A 11 5.02 13.69 -9.50
CA LYS A 11 3.69 13.67 -10.12
C LYS A 11 3.01 12.34 -9.85
N LEU A 12 1.80 12.40 -9.29
CA LEU A 12 0.95 11.21 -9.16
C LEU A 12 0.36 10.84 -10.52
N VAL A 13 0.48 9.58 -10.89
CA VAL A 13 0.00 9.06 -12.18
C VAL A 13 -1.18 8.12 -11.94
N THR A 14 -2.27 8.37 -12.67
CA THR A 14 -3.46 7.51 -12.66
C THR A 14 -3.87 7.19 -14.09
N GLY A 15 -4.24 5.98 -14.36
CA GLY A 15 -4.79 5.60 -15.66
C GLY A 15 -4.89 4.09 -15.88
N LYS A 16 -5.98 3.63 -16.50
CA LYS A 16 -6.21 2.24 -16.92
C LYS A 16 -5.94 1.20 -15.84
N GLY A 17 -6.34 1.50 -14.58
CA GLY A 17 -6.16 0.60 -13.44
C GLY A 17 -4.74 0.59 -12.86
N VAL A 18 -3.88 1.53 -13.26
CA VAL A 18 -2.54 1.72 -12.72
C VAL A 18 -2.49 2.97 -11.86
N LEU A 19 -1.85 2.88 -10.71
CA LEU A 19 -1.44 4.00 -9.88
C LEU A 19 0.09 4.02 -9.83
N GLY A 20 0.68 5.18 -10.10
CA GLY A 20 2.13 5.32 -10.15
C GLY A 20 2.60 6.68 -9.66
N ILE A 21 3.90 6.88 -9.71
CA ILE A 21 4.53 8.15 -9.42
C ILE A 21 5.71 8.38 -10.36
N ASP A 22 5.71 9.56 -10.99
CA ASP A 22 6.81 10.03 -11.82
C ASP A 22 7.59 11.12 -11.06
N TYR A 23 8.88 11.18 -11.30
CA TYR A 23 9.73 12.23 -10.73
C TYR A 23 11.04 12.36 -11.51
N GLU A 24 11.75 13.47 -11.26
CA GLU A 24 13.13 13.66 -11.74
C GLU A 24 14.11 13.27 -10.63
N VAL A 25 15.01 12.33 -10.89
CA VAL A 25 16.16 12.10 -10.02
C VAL A 25 17.23 13.13 -10.30
N GLN A 26 17.84 13.71 -9.27
CA GLN A 26 18.91 14.69 -9.37
C GLN A 26 20.07 14.38 -8.44
N GLY A 27 21.25 14.91 -8.77
CA GLY A 27 22.46 14.79 -7.96
C GLY A 27 23.58 14.09 -8.68
N LEU A 28 23.93 12.87 -8.30
CA LEU A 28 24.97 12.10 -9.00
C LEU A 28 24.48 11.50 -10.34
N MET A 29 23.19 11.54 -10.59
CA MET A 29 22.52 11.12 -11.82
C MET A 29 21.33 12.04 -12.04
N ASP A 30 21.03 12.39 -13.28
CA ASP A 30 19.96 13.32 -13.65
C ASP A 30 19.14 12.70 -14.80
N PHE A 31 17.99 12.11 -14.47
CA PHE A 31 17.07 11.51 -15.44
C PHE A 31 15.63 11.37 -14.89
N PRO A 32 14.63 11.30 -15.79
CA PRO A 32 13.25 11.05 -15.37
C PRO A 32 13.07 9.59 -14.93
N VAL A 33 12.25 9.40 -13.92
CA VAL A 33 11.87 8.09 -13.38
C VAL A 33 10.36 7.95 -13.41
N GLU A 34 9.88 6.84 -13.95
CA GLU A 34 8.48 6.43 -13.99
C GLU A 34 8.34 5.11 -13.25
N ILE A 35 7.42 5.04 -12.27
CA ILE A 35 7.21 3.85 -11.45
C ILE A 35 5.72 3.57 -11.34
N ASP A 36 5.30 2.35 -11.71
CA ASP A 36 3.93 1.85 -11.54
C ASP A 36 3.65 1.36 -10.10
N LEU A 37 4.22 2.04 -9.11
CA LEU A 37 4.02 1.80 -7.68
C LEU A 37 3.71 3.14 -7.01
N PRO A 38 2.53 3.30 -6.37
CA PRO A 38 2.12 4.56 -5.78
C PRO A 38 2.91 4.92 -4.53
N GLY A 39 2.90 6.21 -4.22
CA GLY A 39 3.33 6.75 -2.94
C GLY A 39 4.80 7.15 -2.82
N LYS A 40 5.02 8.10 -1.93
CA LYS A 40 6.36 8.66 -1.67
C LYS A 40 7.37 7.64 -1.19
N PHE A 41 6.92 6.57 -0.49
CA PHE A 41 7.81 5.49 -0.08
C PHE A 41 8.40 4.74 -1.29
N SER A 42 7.67 4.65 -2.42
CA SER A 42 8.19 4.09 -3.67
C SER A 42 9.32 4.95 -4.25
N VAL A 43 9.24 6.27 -4.08
CA VAL A 43 10.32 7.20 -4.45
C VAL A 43 11.56 6.93 -3.61
N TYR A 44 11.45 6.82 -2.29
CA TYR A 44 12.60 6.53 -1.42
C TYR A 44 13.24 5.18 -1.73
N ASN A 45 12.41 4.16 -1.97
CA ASN A 45 12.89 2.83 -2.31
C ASN A 45 13.63 2.84 -3.66
N SER A 46 13.09 3.53 -4.66
CA SER A 46 13.72 3.65 -5.97
C SER A 46 15.00 4.47 -5.94
N LEU A 47 15.06 5.58 -5.19
CA LEU A 47 16.31 6.34 -4.99
C LEU A 47 17.41 5.46 -4.36
N THR A 48 17.05 4.61 -3.41
CA THR A 48 17.99 3.64 -2.81
C THR A 48 18.47 2.63 -3.86
N ALA A 49 17.55 2.09 -4.65
CA ALA A 49 17.90 1.16 -5.73
C ALA A 49 18.80 1.82 -6.79
N ILE A 50 18.49 3.06 -7.20
CA ILE A 50 19.30 3.84 -8.13
C ILE A 50 20.73 4.02 -7.60
N ALA A 51 20.88 4.39 -6.33
CA ALA A 51 22.19 4.57 -5.69
C ALA A 51 23.02 3.28 -5.70
N ILE A 52 22.39 2.15 -5.41
CA ILE A 52 23.03 0.84 -5.44
C ILE A 52 23.41 0.46 -6.87
N CYS A 53 22.50 0.57 -7.83
CA CYS A 53 22.74 0.25 -9.24
C CYS A 53 23.89 1.08 -9.81
N ARG A 54 23.90 2.37 -9.50
CA ARG A 54 25.00 3.25 -9.87
C ARG A 54 26.34 2.79 -9.31
N HIS A 55 26.39 2.39 -8.03
CA HIS A 55 27.61 1.88 -7.40
C HIS A 55 28.19 0.69 -8.18
N PHE A 56 27.33 -0.16 -8.74
CA PHE A 56 27.73 -1.30 -9.57
C PHE A 56 27.88 -0.98 -11.07
N GLY A 57 27.83 0.29 -11.47
CA GLY A 57 28.07 0.70 -12.85
C GLY A 57 26.94 0.39 -13.83
N VAL A 58 25.70 0.19 -13.33
CA VAL A 58 24.53 0.00 -14.19
C VAL A 58 24.21 1.31 -14.91
N SER A 59 23.93 1.25 -16.22
CA SER A 59 23.59 2.41 -17.03
C SER A 59 22.22 3.01 -16.65
N GLU A 60 22.05 4.32 -16.86
CA GLU A 60 20.81 5.04 -16.61
C GLU A 60 19.62 4.41 -17.35
N GLU A 61 19.80 4.08 -18.63
CA GLU A 61 18.78 3.43 -19.45
C GLU A 61 18.29 2.11 -18.83
N ASN A 62 19.21 1.28 -18.34
CA ASN A 62 18.85 0.01 -17.70
C ASN A 62 18.16 0.23 -16.36
N ILE A 63 18.54 1.26 -15.59
CA ILE A 63 17.90 1.63 -14.34
C ILE A 63 16.45 2.08 -14.61
N GLN A 64 16.23 3.01 -15.54
CA GLN A 64 14.90 3.48 -15.93
C GLN A 64 13.99 2.33 -16.38
N LYS A 65 14.52 1.48 -17.28
CA LYS A 65 13.77 0.31 -17.77
C LYS A 65 13.39 -0.66 -16.65
N ALA A 66 14.31 -0.92 -15.73
CA ALA A 66 14.05 -1.79 -14.59
C ALA A 66 13.02 -1.20 -13.61
N LEU A 67 13.10 0.10 -13.31
CA LEU A 67 12.16 0.78 -12.41
C LEU A 67 10.75 0.80 -12.99
N ARG A 68 10.58 1.09 -14.28
CA ARG A 68 9.29 1.04 -14.97
C ARG A 68 8.67 -0.37 -14.95
N ALA A 69 9.49 -1.41 -15.04
CA ALA A 69 9.05 -2.80 -15.01
C ALA A 69 8.95 -3.38 -13.59
N ALA A 70 9.35 -2.62 -12.56
CA ALA A 70 9.43 -3.11 -11.20
C ALA A 70 8.06 -3.48 -10.65
N LYS A 71 7.93 -4.70 -10.16
CA LYS A 71 6.75 -5.20 -9.45
C LYS A 71 7.22 -5.98 -8.23
N VAL A 72 6.58 -5.72 -7.10
CA VAL A 72 6.89 -6.43 -5.85
C VAL A 72 5.67 -7.22 -5.45
N LYS A 73 5.75 -8.54 -5.57
CA LYS A 73 4.63 -9.44 -5.24
C LYS A 73 4.16 -9.24 -3.80
N GLY A 74 2.85 -9.04 -3.63
CA GLY A 74 2.24 -8.80 -2.32
C GLY A 74 2.57 -7.43 -1.69
N ARG A 75 3.14 -6.50 -2.43
CA ARG A 75 3.44 -5.12 -2.00
C ARG A 75 2.89 -4.15 -3.02
N ILE A 76 1.74 -3.54 -2.71
CA ILE A 76 1.01 -2.68 -3.65
C ILE A 76 0.90 -3.34 -5.04
N GLU A 77 0.67 -4.63 -5.03
CA GLU A 77 0.54 -5.41 -6.25
C GLU A 77 -0.80 -5.13 -6.91
N MET A 78 -0.77 -4.47 -8.06
CA MET A 78 -1.97 -4.22 -8.85
C MET A 78 -2.43 -5.50 -9.53
N VAL A 79 -3.68 -5.87 -9.28
CA VAL A 79 -4.32 -7.04 -9.91
C VAL A 79 -5.35 -6.54 -10.91
N LYS A 80 -5.09 -6.74 -12.18
CA LYS A 80 -6.00 -6.30 -13.24
C LYS A 80 -7.16 -7.27 -13.40
N VAL A 81 -8.31 -6.91 -12.85
CA VAL A 81 -9.56 -7.69 -12.95
C VAL A 81 -10.68 -6.92 -13.66
N SER A 82 -10.60 -5.58 -13.69
CA SER A 82 -11.59 -4.69 -14.29
C SER A 82 -10.94 -3.39 -14.75
N ASP A 83 -11.57 -2.69 -15.67
CA ASP A 83 -11.21 -1.31 -16.03
C ASP A 83 -12.03 -0.27 -15.23
N GLU A 84 -13.02 -0.71 -14.44
CA GLU A 84 -13.90 0.15 -13.65
C GLU A 84 -13.34 0.46 -12.26
N PHE A 85 -12.48 -0.43 -11.72
CA PHE A 85 -11.86 -0.26 -10.42
C PHE A 85 -10.43 -0.83 -10.39
N THR A 86 -9.64 -0.35 -9.45
CA THR A 86 -8.30 -0.86 -9.17
C THR A 86 -8.37 -1.83 -8.00
N LEU A 87 -7.93 -3.07 -8.20
CA LEU A 87 -7.71 -4.04 -7.14
C LEU A 87 -6.23 -4.09 -6.80
N MET A 88 -5.94 -4.06 -5.50
CA MET A 88 -4.57 -4.01 -5.01
C MET A 88 -4.37 -5.00 -3.86
N ILE A 89 -3.22 -5.67 -3.84
CA ILE A 89 -2.80 -6.53 -2.74
C ILE A 89 -1.59 -5.89 -2.05
N ASP A 90 -1.69 -5.71 -0.74
CA ASP A 90 -0.59 -5.19 0.06
C ASP A 90 -0.34 -6.04 1.33
N TYR A 91 0.84 -5.92 1.88
CA TYR A 91 1.28 -6.63 3.07
C TYR A 91 1.13 -5.81 4.36
N ALA A 92 0.46 -4.67 4.33
CA ALA A 92 0.21 -3.89 5.54
C ALA A 92 -0.43 -4.76 6.63
N HIS A 93 0.24 -4.89 7.77
CA HIS A 93 -0.15 -5.84 8.83
C HIS A 93 -0.11 -5.22 10.23
N ASN A 94 0.02 -3.90 10.31
CA ASN A 94 -0.09 -3.09 11.52
C ASN A 94 -0.70 -1.72 11.20
N ALA A 95 -1.11 -0.98 12.22
CA ALA A 95 -1.79 0.29 12.07
C ALA A 95 -0.99 1.32 11.27
N MET A 96 0.29 1.48 11.57
CA MET A 96 1.15 2.46 10.90
C MET A 96 1.29 2.18 9.39
N SER A 97 1.49 0.92 8.99
CA SER A 97 1.59 0.56 7.58
C SER A 97 0.25 0.68 6.86
N LEU A 98 -0.86 0.32 7.52
CA LEU A 98 -2.20 0.49 6.96
C LEU A 98 -2.56 1.97 6.81
N GLU A 99 -2.24 2.81 7.78
CA GLU A 99 -2.45 4.26 7.72
C GLU A 99 -1.64 4.89 6.58
N SER A 100 -0.36 4.53 6.45
CA SER A 100 0.50 5.00 5.36
C SER A 100 -0.06 4.61 3.99
N LEU A 101 -0.52 3.37 3.84
CA LEU A 101 -1.12 2.87 2.60
C LEU A 101 -2.41 3.63 2.25
N LEU A 102 -3.38 3.67 3.17
CA LEU A 102 -4.68 4.30 2.91
C LEU A 102 -4.55 5.80 2.68
N THR A 103 -3.68 6.49 3.43
CA THR A 103 -3.38 7.91 3.20
C THR A 103 -2.77 8.14 1.82
N THR A 104 -1.82 7.30 1.42
CA THR A 104 -1.23 7.36 0.08
C THR A 104 -2.29 7.17 -1.00
N LEU A 105 -3.19 6.20 -0.85
CA LEU A 105 -4.25 5.94 -1.84
C LEU A 105 -5.24 7.11 -1.93
N LYS A 106 -5.53 7.79 -0.83
CA LYS A 106 -6.36 9.01 -0.83
C LYS A 106 -5.76 10.16 -1.65
N GLU A 107 -4.44 10.27 -1.74
CA GLU A 107 -3.78 11.28 -2.57
C GLU A 107 -4.15 11.14 -4.06
N TYR A 108 -4.57 9.96 -4.51
CA TYR A 108 -5.04 9.68 -5.88
C TYR A 108 -6.52 10.00 -6.10
N ASN A 109 -7.22 10.57 -5.12
CA ASN A 109 -8.62 10.98 -5.16
C ASN A 109 -9.58 9.88 -5.68
N PRO A 110 -9.59 8.67 -5.09
CA PRO A 110 -10.50 7.62 -5.49
C PRO A 110 -11.94 8.05 -5.21
N LYS A 111 -12.89 7.65 -6.07
CA LYS A 111 -14.34 7.86 -5.82
C LYS A 111 -14.81 7.11 -4.58
N ARG A 112 -14.23 5.97 -4.30
CA ARG A 112 -14.49 5.12 -3.15
C ARG A 112 -13.26 4.30 -2.82
N LEU A 113 -12.82 4.31 -1.58
CA LEU A 113 -11.72 3.52 -1.05
C LEU A 113 -12.28 2.39 -0.17
N VAL A 114 -12.16 1.15 -0.63
CA VAL A 114 -12.58 -0.03 0.12
C VAL A 114 -11.35 -0.73 0.68
N CYS A 115 -11.36 -1.00 1.98
CA CYS A 115 -10.29 -1.72 2.68
C CYS A 115 -10.79 -3.09 3.14
N LEU A 116 -10.27 -4.17 2.56
CA LEU A 116 -10.56 -5.53 2.99
C LEU A 116 -9.36 -6.09 3.75
N PHE A 117 -9.53 -6.44 5.02
CA PHE A 117 -8.45 -7.03 5.80
C PHE A 117 -8.95 -7.92 6.94
N GLY A 118 -8.04 -8.69 7.48
CA GLY A 118 -8.17 -9.42 8.73
C GLY A 118 -6.87 -9.35 9.51
N CYS A 119 -6.85 -9.85 10.73
CA CYS A 119 -5.67 -9.90 11.57
C CYS A 119 -5.28 -11.34 11.92
N GLY A 120 -3.99 -11.57 12.07
CA GLY A 120 -3.51 -12.88 12.51
C GLY A 120 -3.76 -13.14 14.00
N GLY A 121 -4.10 -14.38 14.33
CA GLY A 121 -4.22 -14.86 15.69
C GLY A 121 -2.86 -14.97 16.41
N ASN A 122 -2.87 -15.15 17.73
CA ASN A 122 -1.69 -15.21 18.60
C ASN A 122 -0.74 -14.02 18.41
N ARG A 123 -1.30 -12.84 18.26
CA ARG A 123 -0.62 -11.54 18.15
C ARG A 123 -1.26 -10.55 19.13
N SER A 124 -0.60 -9.40 19.36
CA SER A 124 -1.14 -8.33 20.21
C SER A 124 -2.54 -7.93 19.75
N LYS A 125 -3.49 -7.88 20.69
CA LYS A 125 -4.86 -7.40 20.45
C LYS A 125 -4.89 -5.92 20.09
N ASP A 126 -3.98 -5.12 20.66
CA ASP A 126 -3.88 -3.69 20.38
C ASP A 126 -3.77 -3.42 18.89
N ARG A 127 -3.00 -4.25 18.17
CA ARG A 127 -2.89 -4.17 16.71
C ARG A 127 -4.25 -4.27 16.01
N ARG A 128 -5.16 -5.14 16.49
CA ARG A 128 -6.48 -5.34 15.90
C ARG A 128 -7.35 -4.10 16.11
N PHE A 129 -7.34 -3.55 17.32
CA PHE A 129 -8.05 -2.32 17.66
C PHE A 129 -7.52 -1.14 16.83
N GLU A 130 -6.21 -0.96 16.80
CA GLU A 130 -5.57 0.13 16.06
C GLU A 130 -5.82 0.04 14.54
N MET A 131 -5.71 -1.15 13.94
CA MET A 131 -5.99 -1.33 12.51
C MET A 131 -7.46 -1.08 12.20
N GLY A 132 -8.38 -1.51 13.06
CA GLY A 132 -9.80 -1.21 12.96
C GLY A 132 -10.07 0.30 12.97
N GLU A 133 -9.49 1.02 13.92
CA GLU A 133 -9.61 2.47 14.04
C GLU A 133 -9.05 3.19 12.81
N VAL A 134 -7.86 2.80 12.32
CA VAL A 134 -7.26 3.37 11.11
C VAL A 134 -8.13 3.14 9.88
N SER A 135 -8.64 1.93 9.69
CA SER A 135 -9.49 1.62 8.55
C SER A 135 -10.81 2.38 8.62
N GLY A 136 -11.48 2.39 9.77
CA GLY A 136 -12.73 3.13 9.96
C GLY A 136 -12.60 4.64 9.76
N ARG A 137 -11.43 5.20 10.02
CA ARG A 137 -11.14 6.62 9.83
C ARG A 137 -10.78 6.98 8.40
N LEU A 138 -10.14 6.06 7.66
CA LEU A 138 -9.55 6.37 6.36
C LEU A 138 -10.23 5.71 5.16
N ALA A 139 -10.88 4.56 5.31
CA ALA A 139 -11.62 3.93 4.24
C ALA A 139 -13.07 4.41 4.19
N ASP A 140 -13.69 4.39 3.01
CA ASP A 140 -15.12 4.65 2.84
C ASP A 140 -15.96 3.41 3.18
N LEU A 141 -15.36 2.23 3.10
CA LEU A 141 -15.93 0.97 3.56
C LEU A 141 -14.83 0.03 4.01
N THR A 142 -14.98 -0.57 5.16
CA THR A 142 -14.12 -1.66 5.64
C THR A 142 -14.83 -3.00 5.50
N ILE A 143 -14.19 -3.98 4.86
CA ILE A 143 -14.64 -5.37 4.85
C ILE A 143 -13.75 -6.15 5.81
N ILE A 144 -14.33 -6.59 6.94
CA ILE A 144 -13.59 -7.35 7.96
C ILE A 144 -13.77 -8.83 7.67
N THR A 145 -12.66 -9.55 7.56
CA THR A 145 -12.66 -10.98 7.27
C THR A 145 -11.63 -11.73 8.09
N SER A 146 -11.66 -13.07 8.07
CA SER A 146 -10.60 -13.85 8.68
C SER A 146 -9.29 -13.72 7.89
N ASP A 147 -8.19 -13.86 8.61
CA ASP A 147 -6.86 -14.05 8.03
C ASP A 147 -6.32 -15.42 8.53
N ASN A 148 -5.18 -15.48 9.15
CA ASN A 148 -4.64 -16.68 9.78
C ASN A 148 -4.97 -16.66 11.28
N PRO A 149 -6.04 -17.33 11.73
CA PRO A 149 -6.49 -17.25 13.13
C PRO A 149 -5.59 -18.06 14.08
N ARG A 150 -4.77 -18.96 13.56
CA ARG A 150 -3.93 -19.88 14.34
C ARG A 150 -4.74 -20.69 15.34
N PHE A 151 -4.63 -20.38 16.65
CA PHE A 151 -5.33 -21.06 17.72
C PHE A 151 -6.48 -20.25 18.35
N GLU A 152 -6.85 -19.12 17.73
CA GLU A 152 -7.97 -18.28 18.14
C GLU A 152 -9.18 -18.49 17.23
N GLU A 153 -10.37 -18.25 17.76
CA GLU A 153 -11.58 -18.24 16.95
C GLU A 153 -11.56 -17.02 16.02
N PRO A 154 -11.77 -17.19 14.71
CA PRO A 154 -11.79 -16.08 13.76
C PRO A 154 -12.73 -14.95 14.15
N GLN A 155 -13.90 -15.29 14.70
CA GLN A 155 -14.90 -14.32 15.13
C GLN A 155 -14.42 -13.42 16.26
N ASP A 156 -13.61 -13.93 17.18
CA ASP A 156 -13.05 -13.13 18.27
C ASP A 156 -12.09 -12.07 17.74
N ILE A 157 -11.29 -12.44 16.74
CA ILE A 157 -10.38 -11.50 16.06
C ILE A 157 -11.17 -10.40 15.33
N ILE A 158 -12.24 -10.79 14.63
CA ILE A 158 -13.15 -9.84 13.94
C ILE A 158 -13.78 -8.89 14.96
N ASN A 159 -14.25 -9.39 16.11
CA ASN A 159 -14.83 -8.57 17.17
C ASN A 159 -13.81 -7.57 17.75
N ASP A 160 -12.56 -7.97 17.92
CA ASP A 160 -11.49 -7.05 18.33
C ASP A 160 -11.30 -5.92 17.30
N ILE A 161 -11.30 -6.22 15.97
CA ILE A 161 -11.20 -5.20 14.91
C ILE A 161 -12.40 -4.24 14.96
N LYS A 162 -13.63 -4.76 15.12
CA LYS A 162 -14.86 -3.97 15.25
C LYS A 162 -14.80 -3.00 16.42
N THR A 163 -14.19 -3.40 17.54
CA THR A 163 -13.99 -2.52 18.69
C THR A 163 -13.15 -1.28 18.34
N GLY A 164 -12.19 -1.43 17.44
CA GLY A 164 -11.42 -0.30 16.92
C GLY A 164 -12.25 0.60 16.00
N ILE A 165 -13.00 0.03 15.04
CA ILE A 165 -13.86 0.78 14.12
C ILE A 165 -14.95 1.56 14.88
N ALA A 166 -15.50 1.00 15.95
CA ALA A 166 -16.53 1.64 16.78
C ALA A 166 -16.11 2.98 17.42
N LYS A 167 -14.81 3.31 17.39
CA LYS A 167 -14.29 4.63 17.81
C LYS A 167 -14.38 5.68 16.69
N THR A 168 -14.89 5.31 15.54
CA THR A 168 -14.95 6.14 14.32
C THR A 168 -16.37 6.12 13.75
N GLU A 169 -16.64 6.98 12.76
CA GLU A 169 -17.88 6.96 11.98
C GLU A 169 -17.79 6.05 10.74
N GLY A 170 -16.76 5.20 10.65
CA GLY A 170 -16.49 4.36 9.49
C GLY A 170 -17.50 3.25 9.28
N GLU A 171 -17.93 3.08 8.04
CA GLU A 171 -18.82 1.98 7.65
C GLU A 171 -18.03 0.66 7.51
N TYR A 172 -18.64 -0.43 7.92
CA TYR A 172 -18.05 -1.75 7.75
C TYR A 172 -19.08 -2.84 7.46
N VAL A 173 -18.62 -3.90 6.84
CA VAL A 173 -19.31 -5.19 6.74
C VAL A 173 -18.40 -6.29 7.26
N GLU A 174 -19.01 -7.35 7.79
CA GLU A 174 -18.32 -8.50 8.35
C GLU A 174 -18.64 -9.74 7.52
N ILE A 175 -17.62 -10.35 6.95
CA ILE A 175 -17.73 -11.60 6.18
C ILE A 175 -16.57 -12.49 6.60
N CYS A 176 -16.84 -13.48 7.49
CA CYS A 176 -15.79 -14.29 8.09
C CYS A 176 -15.01 -15.11 7.04
N ASP A 177 -15.72 -15.75 6.10
CA ASP A 177 -15.06 -16.47 5.00
C ASP A 177 -14.38 -15.49 4.04
N ARG A 178 -13.05 -15.61 3.92
CA ARG A 178 -12.25 -14.69 3.11
C ARG A 178 -12.55 -14.81 1.62
N LYS A 179 -12.92 -15.97 1.14
CA LYS A 179 -13.26 -16.18 -0.27
C LYS A 179 -14.58 -15.50 -0.61
N GLU A 180 -15.54 -15.53 0.31
CA GLU A 180 -16.81 -14.83 0.15
C GLU A 180 -16.66 -13.31 0.32
N ALA A 181 -15.65 -12.87 1.07
CA ALA A 181 -15.37 -11.45 1.30
C ALA A 181 -14.72 -10.77 0.08
N ILE A 182 -14.04 -11.51 -0.80
CA ILE A 182 -13.39 -11.03 -2.02
C ILE A 182 -14.37 -11.05 -3.20
#